data_bee2e18a19bdbf0585152c9d1cf693fa
#
_entry.id   bee2e18a19bdbf0585152c9d1cf693fa
#
_cell.length_a   1.000
_cell.length_b   1.000
_cell.length_c   1.000
_cell.angle_alpha   90.00
_cell.angle_beta   90.00
_cell.angle_gamma   90.00
#
_symmetry.space_group_name_H-M   'P 1'
#
loop_
_entity.id
_entity.type
_entity.pdbx_description
1 polymer ?
#
loop_
_entity_poly.entity_id
_entity_poly.type
_entity_poly.pdbx_seq_one_letter_code
_entity_poly.pdbx_strand_id
1 'polypeptide(L)'
;MRKLMIAPSVGCCDLFHVEEQVKLINEKSDYLHMDIKDGVYVPSYGIGPDYLDYLNKHVENLKPMDAHLMVKHPQQYLETFAKAGAAYITPHTDCIEGDAFVTIHKIKELGCKAGVALSPSVPLSTIEYYLPLLDKVTIMIVDPGIAGQPVDPQMFVKINQLAKIRKERGLNFLIEADGSMNSSLYRPLYLSLIHISEPTRP
;
A
#
# COMPACT_ATOMS: atom_id res chain seq x y z
N MET A 1 14.05 6.45 -17.69
CA MET A 1 14.07 5.46 -16.56
C MET A 1 12.93 5.82 -15.63
N ARG A 2 12.10 4.86 -15.19
CA ARG A 2 11.14 5.13 -14.11
C ARG A 2 11.93 5.26 -12.80
N LYS A 3 11.65 6.32 -12.02
CA LYS A 3 12.25 6.55 -10.71
C LYS A 3 11.70 5.51 -9.73
N LEU A 4 12.55 4.91 -8.90
CA LEU A 4 12.12 4.16 -7.72
C LEU A 4 11.46 5.16 -6.76
N MET A 5 10.28 4.82 -6.25
CA MET A 5 9.56 5.64 -5.28
C MET A 5 9.57 4.92 -3.93
N ILE A 6 9.64 5.70 -2.87
CA ILE A 6 9.72 5.19 -1.49
C ILE A 6 8.51 5.69 -0.73
N ALA A 7 7.80 4.76 -0.07
CA ALA A 7 6.62 5.01 0.75
C ALA A 7 6.79 4.36 2.14
N PRO A 8 7.49 5.00 3.08
CA PRO A 8 7.68 4.45 4.41
C PRO A 8 6.36 4.37 5.17
N SER A 9 6.16 3.28 5.92
CA SER A 9 5.01 3.15 6.80
C SER A 9 5.12 4.06 8.02
N VAL A 10 4.12 4.90 8.21
CA VAL A 10 4.00 5.74 9.42
C VAL A 10 3.74 4.88 10.66
N GLY A 11 3.12 3.70 10.49
CA GLY A 11 2.92 2.73 11.56
C GLY A 11 4.20 2.16 12.15
N CYS A 12 5.35 2.32 11.44
CA CYS A 12 6.68 1.90 11.93
C CYS A 12 7.42 2.98 12.73
N CYS A 13 6.88 4.19 12.86
CA CYS A 13 7.48 5.25 13.64
C CYS A 13 7.54 4.90 15.14
N ASP A 14 8.57 5.42 15.81
CA ASP A 14 8.63 5.42 17.27
C ASP A 14 7.56 6.38 17.81
N LEU A 15 6.65 5.85 18.62
CA LEU A 15 5.52 6.62 19.16
C LEU A 15 5.95 7.78 20.07
N PHE A 16 7.14 7.72 20.69
CA PHE A 16 7.68 8.83 21.48
C PHE A 16 8.30 9.95 20.64
N HIS A 17 8.63 9.68 19.37
CA HIS A 17 9.27 10.62 18.44
C HIS A 17 8.52 10.71 17.09
N VAL A 18 7.22 10.41 17.12
CA VAL A 18 6.41 10.28 15.90
C VAL A 18 6.39 11.55 15.05
N GLU A 19 6.29 12.72 15.67
CA GLU A 19 6.25 14.01 14.95
C GLU A 19 7.53 14.25 14.14
N GLU A 20 8.70 14.05 14.78
CA GLU A 20 10.00 14.24 14.12
C GLU A 20 10.18 13.25 12.97
N GLN A 21 9.81 11.98 13.19
CA GLN A 21 9.95 10.94 12.19
C GLN A 21 8.97 11.15 11.02
N VAL A 22 7.74 11.57 11.28
CA VAL A 22 6.78 11.91 10.21
C VAL A 22 7.27 13.09 9.38
N LYS A 23 7.81 14.14 9.99
CA LYS A 23 8.43 15.26 9.26
C LYS A 23 9.57 14.78 8.35
N LEU A 24 10.45 13.92 8.88
CA LEU A 24 11.55 13.34 8.12
C LEU A 24 11.06 12.47 6.95
N ILE A 25 10.09 11.59 7.21
CA ILE A 25 9.47 10.75 6.20
C ILE A 25 8.82 11.63 5.12
N ASN A 26 8.05 12.64 5.51
CA ASN A 26 7.39 13.55 4.58
C ASN A 26 8.40 14.29 3.68
N GLU A 27 9.55 14.68 4.20
CA GLU A 27 10.60 15.35 3.43
C GLU A 27 11.30 14.40 2.44
N LYS A 28 11.60 13.16 2.86
CA LYS A 28 12.52 12.24 2.14
C LYS A 28 11.80 11.19 1.28
N SER A 29 10.50 11.04 1.39
CA SER A 29 9.73 10.03 0.66
C SER A 29 8.93 10.61 -0.51
N ASP A 30 8.33 9.72 -1.31
CA ASP A 30 7.41 10.08 -2.38
C ASP A 30 5.94 9.97 -1.93
N TYR A 31 5.65 9.08 -0.95
CA TYR A 31 4.34 8.81 -0.35
C TYR A 31 4.49 8.54 1.15
N LEU A 32 3.39 8.65 1.89
CA LEU A 32 3.24 8.12 3.23
C LEU A 32 2.39 6.86 3.17
N HIS A 33 2.91 5.73 3.64
CA HIS A 33 2.16 4.48 3.73
C HIS A 33 1.47 4.38 5.09
N MET A 34 0.14 4.19 5.06
CA MET A 34 -0.71 4.23 6.25
C MET A 34 -1.31 2.83 6.47
N ASP A 35 -0.72 2.04 7.36
CA ASP A 35 -1.18 0.69 7.71
C ASP A 35 -2.41 0.71 8.60
N ILE A 36 -3.58 0.52 8.00
CA ILE A 36 -4.86 0.48 8.69
C ILE A 36 -5.19 -0.96 9.04
N LYS A 37 -5.33 -1.27 10.32
CA LYS A 37 -5.54 -2.62 10.85
C LYS A 37 -6.71 -2.62 11.82
N ASP A 38 -7.63 -3.58 11.67
CA ASP A 38 -8.87 -3.65 12.45
C ASP A 38 -8.87 -4.70 13.58
N GLY A 39 -7.78 -5.48 13.70
CA GLY A 39 -7.70 -6.60 14.64
C GLY A 39 -8.55 -7.82 14.26
N VAL A 40 -9.22 -7.78 13.09
CA VAL A 40 -10.07 -8.86 12.57
C VAL A 40 -9.45 -9.51 11.33
N TYR A 41 -9.08 -8.71 10.34
CA TYR A 41 -8.36 -9.20 9.16
C TYR A 41 -6.94 -9.64 9.50
N VAL A 42 -6.26 -8.87 10.36
CA VAL A 42 -4.95 -9.20 10.93
C VAL A 42 -4.99 -9.08 12.45
N PRO A 43 -4.22 -9.90 13.22
CA PRO A 43 -4.29 -9.93 14.68
C PRO A 43 -3.52 -8.76 15.34
N SER A 44 -3.67 -7.56 14.80
CA SER A 44 -3.07 -6.33 15.32
C SER A 44 -3.92 -5.12 14.96
N TYR A 45 -3.74 -4.03 15.70
CA TYR A 45 -4.39 -2.75 15.42
C TYR A 45 -3.39 -1.79 14.80
N GLY A 46 -3.85 -0.98 13.85
CA GLY A 46 -3.07 0.05 13.19
C GLY A 46 -3.54 1.45 13.53
N ILE A 47 -3.11 2.40 12.70
CA ILE A 47 -3.55 3.79 12.77
C ILE A 47 -4.98 3.91 12.20
N GLY A 48 -5.73 4.90 12.70
CA GLY A 48 -7.09 5.17 12.28
C GLY A 48 -7.20 6.40 11.36
N PRO A 49 -8.39 6.67 10.82
CA PRO A 49 -8.64 7.81 9.92
C PRO A 49 -8.37 9.16 10.58
N ASP A 50 -8.59 9.28 11.89
CA ASP A 50 -8.32 10.51 12.64
C ASP A 50 -6.84 10.93 12.56
N TYR A 51 -5.93 9.96 12.46
CA TYR A 51 -4.51 10.25 12.32
C TYR A 51 -4.17 10.79 10.93
N LEU A 52 -4.79 10.26 9.87
CA LEU A 52 -4.65 10.80 8.51
C LEU A 52 -5.19 12.24 8.45
N ASP A 53 -6.38 12.45 8.99
CA ASP A 53 -7.02 13.78 9.06
C ASP A 53 -6.14 14.78 9.84
N TYR A 54 -5.55 14.34 10.96
CA TYR A 54 -4.62 15.15 11.73
C TYR A 54 -3.38 15.54 10.90
N LEU A 55 -2.75 14.58 10.21
CA LEU A 55 -1.60 14.87 9.34
C LEU A 55 -1.97 15.84 8.22
N ASN A 56 -3.14 15.62 7.59
CA ASN A 56 -3.62 16.46 6.50
C ASN A 56 -3.86 17.92 6.93
N LYS A 57 -4.23 18.14 8.20
CA LYS A 57 -4.48 19.48 8.77
C LYS A 57 -3.21 20.17 9.29
N HIS A 58 -2.21 19.41 9.73
CA HIS A 58 -1.10 19.96 10.52
C HIS A 58 0.28 19.82 9.85
N VAL A 59 0.42 19.01 8.82
CA VAL A 59 1.71 18.84 8.11
C VAL A 59 1.70 19.65 6.82
N GLU A 60 2.56 20.66 6.75
CA GLU A 60 2.74 21.46 5.54
C GLU A 60 3.35 20.63 4.40
N ASN A 61 2.87 20.86 3.17
CA ASN A 61 3.33 20.16 1.98
C ASN A 61 3.30 18.62 2.13
N LEU A 62 2.24 18.12 2.78
CA LEU A 62 2.06 16.70 3.04
C LEU A 62 2.13 15.89 1.75
N LYS A 63 2.96 14.84 1.73
CA LYS A 63 3.01 13.88 0.63
C LYS A 63 1.71 13.10 0.53
N PRO A 64 1.35 12.58 -0.66
CA PRO A 64 0.17 11.76 -0.81
C PRO A 64 0.17 10.60 0.17
N MET A 65 -0.95 10.41 0.87
CA MET A 65 -1.15 9.29 1.80
C MET A 65 -1.82 8.12 1.09
N ASP A 66 -1.28 6.94 1.30
CA ASP A 66 -1.85 5.68 0.83
C ASP A 66 -2.46 4.92 2.01
N ALA A 67 -3.78 4.84 2.09
CA ALA A 67 -4.49 4.06 3.09
C ALA A 67 -4.52 2.58 2.68
N HIS A 68 -3.57 1.80 3.20
CA HIS A 68 -3.50 0.35 3.03
C HIS A 68 -4.45 -0.33 4.01
N LEU A 69 -5.57 -0.83 3.51
CA LEU A 69 -6.66 -1.33 4.34
C LEU A 69 -6.54 -2.84 4.61
N MET A 70 -5.83 -3.20 5.67
CA MET A 70 -5.83 -4.54 6.27
C MET A 70 -7.04 -4.71 7.20
N VAL A 71 -8.24 -4.61 6.62
CA VAL A 71 -9.52 -4.64 7.35
C VAL A 71 -10.49 -5.59 6.67
N LYS A 72 -11.32 -6.26 7.46
CA LYS A 72 -12.21 -7.32 6.96
C LYS A 72 -13.31 -6.81 6.03
N HIS A 73 -13.80 -5.59 6.25
CA HIS A 73 -14.91 -4.98 5.50
C HIS A 73 -14.53 -3.57 5.02
N PRO A 74 -13.59 -3.44 4.04
CA PRO A 74 -13.04 -2.15 3.62
C PRO A 74 -14.09 -1.19 3.07
N GLN A 75 -15.18 -1.69 2.48
CA GLN A 75 -16.26 -0.89 1.89
C GLN A 75 -16.89 0.09 2.90
N GLN A 76 -16.91 -0.27 4.18
CA GLN A 76 -17.46 0.54 5.27
C GLN A 76 -16.62 1.78 5.57
N TYR A 77 -15.37 1.81 5.14
CA TYR A 77 -14.38 2.83 5.52
C TYR A 77 -13.93 3.73 4.37
N LEU A 78 -14.32 3.44 3.11
CA LEU A 78 -13.84 4.16 1.92
C LEU A 78 -14.09 5.67 2.03
N GLU A 79 -15.32 6.07 2.38
CA GLU A 79 -15.67 7.49 2.53
C GLU A 79 -14.91 8.16 3.68
N THR A 80 -14.69 7.43 4.76
CA THR A 80 -13.99 7.94 5.93
C THR A 80 -12.54 8.26 5.61
N PHE A 81 -11.83 7.34 4.94
CA PHE A 81 -10.44 7.57 4.55
C PHE A 81 -10.29 8.60 3.44
N ALA A 82 -11.23 8.65 2.49
CA ALA A 82 -11.24 9.70 1.46
C ALA A 82 -11.39 11.09 2.11
N LYS A 83 -12.33 11.27 3.06
CA LYS A 83 -12.51 12.52 3.81
C LYS A 83 -11.30 12.88 4.66
N ALA A 84 -10.58 11.88 5.19
CA ALA A 84 -9.35 12.08 5.96
C ALA A 84 -8.15 12.48 5.10
N GLY A 85 -8.30 12.54 3.77
CA GLY A 85 -7.27 13.02 2.84
C GLY A 85 -6.41 11.92 2.22
N ALA A 86 -6.85 10.66 2.22
CA ALA A 86 -6.16 9.59 1.52
C ALA A 86 -6.12 9.87 0.01
N ALA A 87 -4.93 9.84 -0.58
CA ALA A 87 -4.74 9.96 -2.03
C ALA A 87 -4.93 8.61 -2.74
N TYR A 88 -4.57 7.52 -2.07
CA TYR A 88 -4.83 6.16 -2.49
C TYR A 88 -5.62 5.44 -1.39
N ILE A 89 -6.52 4.55 -1.81
CA ILE A 89 -7.18 3.58 -0.92
C ILE A 89 -6.91 2.20 -1.51
N THR A 90 -6.28 1.34 -0.70
CA THR A 90 -5.71 0.06 -1.12
C THR A 90 -6.24 -1.07 -0.25
N PRO A 91 -7.47 -1.60 -0.50
CA PRO A 91 -7.98 -2.78 0.19
C PRO A 91 -7.28 -4.06 -0.28
N HIS A 92 -7.30 -5.09 0.56
CA HIS A 92 -6.89 -6.43 0.18
C HIS A 92 -7.91 -7.10 -0.76
N THR A 93 -7.42 -7.82 -1.76
CA THR A 93 -8.25 -8.44 -2.81
C THR A 93 -9.23 -9.47 -2.26
N ASP A 94 -8.84 -10.23 -1.25
CA ASP A 94 -9.66 -11.24 -0.57
C ASP A 94 -10.76 -10.63 0.33
N CYS A 95 -10.69 -9.33 0.60
CA CYS A 95 -11.75 -8.58 1.30
C CYS A 95 -12.76 -7.90 0.36
N ILE A 96 -12.51 -7.95 -0.95
CA ILE A 96 -13.38 -7.35 -1.99
C ILE A 96 -13.72 -8.34 -3.12
N GLU A 97 -13.50 -9.63 -2.92
CA GLU A 97 -13.62 -10.65 -3.98
C GLU A 97 -15.00 -10.66 -4.65
N GLY A 98 -16.06 -10.46 -3.89
CA GLY A 98 -17.44 -10.47 -4.40
C GLY A 98 -17.89 -9.16 -5.03
N ASP A 99 -17.21 -8.03 -4.79
CA ASP A 99 -17.64 -6.68 -5.16
C ASP A 99 -16.48 -5.77 -5.62
N ALA A 100 -15.40 -6.35 -6.13
CA ALA A 100 -14.19 -5.63 -6.51
C ALA A 100 -14.46 -4.45 -7.47
N PHE A 101 -15.29 -4.63 -8.50
CA PHE A 101 -15.63 -3.56 -9.44
C PHE A 101 -16.36 -2.41 -8.75
N VAL A 102 -17.35 -2.71 -7.90
CA VAL A 102 -18.11 -1.71 -7.15
C VAL A 102 -17.19 -0.94 -6.20
N THR A 103 -16.32 -1.65 -5.48
CA THR A 103 -15.37 -1.06 -4.54
C THR A 103 -14.38 -0.14 -5.26
N ILE A 104 -13.79 -0.57 -6.39
CA ILE A 104 -12.84 0.22 -7.19
C ILE A 104 -13.52 1.49 -7.74
N HIS A 105 -14.72 1.36 -8.30
CA HIS A 105 -15.47 2.52 -8.79
C HIS A 105 -15.81 3.50 -7.67
N LYS A 106 -16.23 3.00 -6.50
CA LYS A 106 -16.52 3.84 -5.33
C LYS A 106 -15.30 4.62 -4.86
N ILE A 107 -14.11 3.99 -4.81
CA ILE A 107 -12.86 4.68 -4.47
C ILE A 107 -12.60 5.84 -5.44
N LYS A 108 -12.78 5.61 -6.75
CA LYS A 108 -12.57 6.64 -7.77
C LYS A 108 -13.63 7.76 -7.71
N GLU A 109 -14.88 7.43 -7.46
CA GLU A 109 -15.96 8.41 -7.26
C GLU A 109 -15.69 9.34 -6.07
N LEU A 110 -15.01 8.83 -5.04
CA LEU A 110 -14.58 9.61 -3.88
C LEU A 110 -13.36 10.51 -4.17
N GLY A 111 -12.83 10.51 -5.40
CA GLY A 111 -11.68 11.30 -5.82
C GLY A 111 -10.33 10.68 -5.47
N CYS A 112 -10.31 9.48 -4.93
CA CYS A 112 -9.09 8.75 -4.60
C CYS A 112 -8.61 7.88 -5.77
N LYS A 113 -7.32 7.55 -5.79
CA LYS A 113 -6.76 6.54 -6.67
C LYS A 113 -7.00 5.15 -6.09
N ALA A 114 -7.41 4.21 -6.95
CA ALA A 114 -7.74 2.86 -6.53
C ALA A 114 -6.49 1.96 -6.55
N GLY A 115 -6.08 1.50 -5.37
CA GLY A 115 -5.12 0.42 -5.21
C GLY A 115 -5.79 -0.90 -4.84
N VAL A 116 -5.05 -2.01 -4.96
CA VAL A 116 -5.38 -3.28 -4.32
C VAL A 116 -4.11 -3.93 -3.78
N ALA A 117 -4.22 -4.65 -2.66
CA ALA A 117 -3.14 -5.42 -2.07
C ALA A 117 -3.38 -6.93 -2.23
N LEU A 118 -2.36 -7.65 -2.67
CA LEU A 118 -2.37 -9.10 -2.79
C LEU A 118 -1.45 -9.72 -1.74
N SER A 119 -2.03 -10.53 -0.85
CA SER A 119 -1.27 -11.37 0.07
C SER A 119 -0.37 -12.38 -0.68
N PRO A 120 0.70 -12.91 -0.08
CA PRO A 120 1.63 -13.81 -0.77
C PRO A 120 0.97 -14.99 -1.48
N SER A 121 -0.02 -15.60 -0.83
CA SER A 121 -0.77 -16.77 -1.33
C SER A 121 -1.80 -16.46 -2.43
N VAL A 122 -2.19 -15.18 -2.62
CA VAL A 122 -3.22 -14.79 -3.60
C VAL A 122 -2.61 -14.68 -5.00
N PRO A 123 -3.10 -15.42 -6.01
CA PRO A 123 -2.54 -15.40 -7.36
C PRO A 123 -2.87 -14.11 -8.11
N LEU A 124 -2.04 -13.74 -9.10
CA LEU A 124 -2.26 -12.55 -9.94
C LEU A 124 -3.54 -12.63 -10.79
N SER A 125 -4.01 -13.84 -11.09
CA SER A 125 -5.27 -14.06 -11.82
C SER A 125 -6.50 -13.48 -11.11
N THR A 126 -6.44 -13.34 -9.78
CA THR A 126 -7.52 -12.73 -8.98
C THR A 126 -7.87 -11.32 -9.45
N ILE A 127 -6.89 -10.56 -9.93
CA ILE A 127 -7.08 -9.16 -10.33
C ILE A 127 -7.19 -8.97 -11.85
N GLU A 128 -7.14 -10.03 -12.64
CA GLU A 128 -6.98 -9.96 -14.10
C GLU A 128 -8.06 -9.10 -14.78
N TYR A 129 -9.30 -9.25 -14.39
CA TYR A 129 -10.42 -8.58 -15.05
C TYR A 129 -10.57 -7.11 -14.69
N TYR A 130 -10.14 -6.69 -13.51
CA TYR A 130 -10.23 -5.29 -13.08
C TYR A 130 -8.86 -4.59 -13.03
N LEU A 131 -7.78 -5.28 -13.42
CA LEU A 131 -6.43 -4.72 -13.48
C LEU A 131 -6.34 -3.40 -14.29
N PRO A 132 -7.08 -3.22 -15.43
CA PRO A 132 -7.05 -1.95 -16.17
C PRO A 132 -7.66 -0.76 -15.41
N LEU A 133 -8.44 -1.01 -14.37
CA LEU A 133 -9.08 0.03 -13.56
C LEU A 133 -8.20 0.52 -12.43
N LEU A 134 -7.10 -0.18 -12.13
CA LEU A 134 -6.25 0.10 -10.97
C LEU A 134 -5.21 1.19 -11.27
N ASP A 135 -4.95 2.01 -10.27
CA ASP A 135 -3.87 2.99 -10.25
C ASP A 135 -2.62 2.45 -9.55
N LYS A 136 -2.80 1.42 -8.69
CA LYS A 136 -1.73 0.76 -7.94
C LYS A 136 -2.05 -0.70 -7.65
N VAL A 137 -1.02 -1.56 -7.65
CA VAL A 137 -1.07 -2.92 -7.15
C VAL A 137 0.07 -3.13 -6.15
N THR A 138 -0.28 -3.42 -4.91
CA THR A 138 0.65 -3.74 -3.83
C THR A 138 0.79 -5.25 -3.73
N ILE A 139 2.00 -5.76 -3.85
CA ILE A 139 2.34 -7.17 -3.61
C ILE A 139 2.93 -7.26 -2.21
N MET A 140 2.22 -7.91 -1.31
CA MET A 140 2.75 -8.25 0.00
C MET A 140 3.88 -9.27 -0.20
N ILE A 141 5.07 -8.95 0.32
CA ILE A 141 6.21 -9.87 0.25
C ILE A 141 6.38 -10.72 1.51
N VAL A 142 5.50 -10.47 2.50
CA VAL A 142 5.29 -11.26 3.72
C VAL A 142 3.79 -11.30 4.01
N ASP A 143 3.35 -12.17 4.91
CA ASP A 143 1.95 -12.17 5.34
C ASP A 143 1.59 -10.86 6.05
N PRO A 144 0.39 -10.28 5.79
CA PRO A 144 0.01 -8.98 6.32
C PRO A 144 -0.11 -8.98 7.85
N GLY A 145 0.15 -7.83 8.47
CA GLY A 145 -0.08 -7.57 9.88
C GLY A 145 1.06 -7.91 10.83
N ILE A 146 2.08 -8.64 10.41
CA ILE A 146 3.22 -9.05 11.24
C ILE A 146 4.52 -8.55 10.60
N ALA A 147 5.19 -7.61 11.27
CA ALA A 147 6.48 -7.08 10.81
C ALA A 147 7.64 -8.05 11.10
N GLY A 148 8.74 -7.94 10.32
CA GLY A 148 9.98 -8.68 10.57
C GLY A 148 10.00 -10.13 10.09
N GLN A 149 9.01 -10.57 9.33
CA GLN A 149 9.00 -11.90 8.72
C GLN A 149 10.10 -12.02 7.65
N PRO A 150 10.67 -13.23 7.44
CA PRO A 150 11.55 -13.48 6.30
C PRO A 150 10.78 -13.36 4.99
N VAL A 151 11.40 -12.73 3.99
CA VAL A 151 10.81 -12.58 2.67
C VAL A 151 11.03 -13.84 1.84
N ASP A 152 9.96 -14.40 1.25
CA ASP A 152 10.07 -15.50 0.31
C ASP A 152 10.53 -14.97 -1.06
N PRO A 153 11.64 -15.49 -1.64
CA PRO A 153 12.11 -15.11 -2.96
C PRO A 153 11.09 -15.26 -4.09
N GLN A 154 10.07 -16.13 -3.93
CA GLN A 154 8.98 -16.29 -4.90
C GLN A 154 8.17 -15.00 -5.08
N MET A 155 8.16 -14.10 -4.08
CA MET A 155 7.47 -12.82 -4.20
C MET A 155 8.11 -11.91 -5.26
N PHE A 156 9.43 -11.99 -5.44
CA PHE A 156 10.10 -11.28 -6.55
C PHE A 156 9.71 -11.85 -7.92
N VAL A 157 9.47 -13.17 -8.00
CA VAL A 157 8.94 -13.79 -9.22
C VAL A 157 7.55 -13.27 -9.53
N LYS A 158 6.66 -13.23 -8.52
CA LYS A 158 5.29 -12.70 -8.63
C LYS A 158 5.28 -11.24 -9.09
N ILE A 159 6.14 -10.40 -8.51
CA ILE A 159 6.32 -9.01 -8.88
C ILE A 159 6.78 -8.86 -10.34
N ASN A 160 7.77 -9.64 -10.77
CA ASN A 160 8.26 -9.63 -12.15
C ASN A 160 7.19 -10.08 -13.15
N GLN A 161 6.36 -11.05 -12.79
CA GLN A 161 5.21 -11.48 -13.59
C GLN A 161 4.20 -10.33 -13.75
N LEU A 162 3.88 -9.63 -12.68
CA LEU A 162 2.98 -8.47 -12.73
C LEU A 162 3.55 -7.34 -13.59
N ALA A 163 4.86 -7.06 -13.47
CA ALA A 163 5.54 -6.06 -14.29
C ALA A 163 5.51 -6.42 -15.79
N LYS A 164 5.66 -7.72 -16.11
CA LYS A 164 5.53 -8.24 -17.47
C LYS A 164 4.11 -8.05 -17.99
N ILE A 165 3.08 -8.45 -17.24
CA ILE A 165 1.66 -8.27 -17.60
C ILE A 165 1.37 -6.79 -17.85
N ARG A 166 1.81 -5.89 -16.97
CA ARG A 166 1.65 -4.44 -17.13
C ARG A 166 2.22 -3.96 -18.46
N LYS A 167 3.44 -4.38 -18.79
CA LYS A 167 4.12 -4.00 -20.03
C LYS A 167 3.41 -4.56 -21.27
N GLU A 168 3.09 -5.84 -21.30
CA GLU A 168 2.47 -6.54 -22.43
C GLU A 168 1.07 -6.02 -22.74
N ARG A 169 0.31 -5.64 -21.70
CA ARG A 169 -1.05 -5.10 -21.85
C ARG A 169 -1.09 -3.56 -21.98
N GLY A 170 0.06 -2.87 -21.97
CA GLY A 170 0.14 -1.41 -22.07
C GLY A 170 -0.52 -0.67 -20.91
N LEU A 171 -0.58 -1.29 -19.72
CA LEU A 171 -1.24 -0.73 -18.54
C LEU A 171 -0.33 0.24 -17.79
N ASN A 172 -0.95 1.19 -17.07
CA ASN A 172 -0.23 2.24 -16.36
C ASN A 172 -0.66 2.35 -14.89
N PHE A 173 -0.29 1.36 -14.10
CA PHE A 173 -0.45 1.38 -12.64
C PHE A 173 0.91 1.28 -11.94
N LEU A 174 0.97 1.72 -10.69
CA LEU A 174 2.14 1.53 -9.84
C LEU A 174 2.20 0.08 -9.35
N ILE A 175 3.40 -0.48 -9.26
CA ILE A 175 3.63 -1.76 -8.58
C ILE A 175 4.41 -1.44 -7.32
N GLU A 176 3.89 -1.82 -6.18
CA GLU A 176 4.48 -1.63 -4.87
C GLU A 176 4.81 -2.99 -4.26
N ALA A 177 5.95 -3.08 -3.59
CA ALA A 177 6.29 -4.20 -2.73
C ALA A 177 6.18 -3.75 -1.28
N ASP A 178 5.44 -4.49 -0.47
CA ASP A 178 5.18 -4.15 0.92
C ASP A 178 5.50 -5.31 1.87
N GLY A 179 6.08 -4.95 3.02
CA GLY A 179 6.41 -5.83 4.13
C GLY A 179 7.90 -6.13 4.27
N SER A 180 8.41 -6.03 5.51
CA SER A 180 9.79 -6.39 5.92
C SER A 180 10.91 -5.80 5.04
N MET A 181 10.69 -4.62 4.47
CA MET A 181 11.64 -3.97 3.56
C MET A 181 12.91 -3.54 4.29
N ASN A 182 14.08 -3.82 3.69
CA ASN A 182 15.37 -3.38 4.18
C ASN A 182 16.32 -3.09 3.01
N SER A 183 17.49 -2.51 3.30
CA SER A 183 18.44 -2.06 2.28
C SER A 183 18.94 -3.17 1.33
N SER A 184 18.96 -4.44 1.78
CA SER A 184 19.38 -5.56 0.93
C SER A 184 18.38 -5.89 -0.19
N LEU A 185 17.11 -5.51 0.01
CA LEU A 185 16.01 -5.77 -0.94
C LEU A 185 15.87 -4.66 -2.00
N TYR A 186 16.44 -3.47 -1.78
CA TYR A 186 16.29 -2.35 -2.71
C TYR A 186 16.84 -2.65 -4.11
N ARG A 187 18.00 -3.30 -4.19
CA ARG A 187 18.62 -3.61 -5.47
C ARG A 187 17.82 -4.64 -6.30
N PRO A 188 17.39 -5.79 -5.76
CA PRO A 188 16.49 -6.71 -6.46
C PRO A 188 15.19 -6.04 -6.93
N LEU A 189 14.58 -5.22 -6.10
CA LEU A 189 13.33 -4.51 -6.42
C LEU A 189 13.52 -3.44 -7.48
N TYR A 190 14.60 -2.65 -7.41
CA TYR A 190 14.94 -1.66 -8.44
C TYR A 190 15.08 -2.30 -9.82
N LEU A 191 15.70 -3.48 -9.91
CA LEU A 191 15.84 -4.23 -11.16
C LEU A 191 14.48 -4.73 -11.70
N SER A 192 13.48 -4.90 -10.82
CA SER A 192 12.11 -5.28 -11.17
C SER A 192 11.21 -4.09 -11.52
N LEU A 193 11.71 -2.84 -11.48
CA LEU A 193 10.98 -1.60 -11.80
C LEU A 193 9.75 -1.34 -10.91
N ILE A 194 9.90 -1.49 -9.60
CA ILE A 194 8.84 -1.41 -8.60
C ILE A 194 9.04 -0.24 -7.66
N HIS A 195 7.95 0.14 -6.98
CA HIS A 195 7.95 1.06 -5.84
C HIS A 195 8.01 0.26 -4.53
N ILE A 196 8.58 0.84 -3.48
CA ILE A 196 8.85 0.17 -2.22
C ILE A 196 8.09 0.86 -1.11
N SER A 197 7.30 0.10 -0.34
CA SER A 197 6.78 0.52 0.95
C SER A 197 7.47 -0.26 2.09
N GLU A 198 7.55 0.35 3.24
CA GLU A 198 8.14 -0.12 4.50
C GLU A 198 9.65 -0.40 4.52
N PRO A 199 10.45 0.46 5.16
CA PRO A 199 11.65 0.02 5.84
C PRO A 199 11.28 -0.66 7.16
N THR A 200 11.85 -1.84 7.41
CA THR A 200 11.79 -2.45 8.75
C THR A 200 12.41 -1.50 9.78
N ARG A 201 11.86 -1.52 11.00
CA ARG A 201 12.54 -0.91 12.17
C ARG A 201 13.97 -1.43 12.26
N PRO A 202 14.95 -0.57 12.63
CA PRO A 202 16.30 -1.00 12.91
C PRO A 202 16.34 -1.98 14.08
#